data_6da47e49b387b0abcae7b0114749f2f2
#
_entry.id   6da47e49b387b0abcae7b0114749f2f2
#
_cell.length_a   1.000
_cell.length_b   1.000
_cell.length_c   1.000
_cell.angle_alpha   90.00
_cell.angle_beta   90.00
_cell.angle_gamma   90.00
#
_symmetry.space_group_name_H-M   'P 1'
#
loop_
_entity.id
_entity.type
_entity.pdbx_description
1 polymer ?
#
loop_
_entity_poly.entity_id
_entity_poly.type
_entity_poly.pdbx_seq_one_letter_code
_entity_poly.pdbx_strand_id
1 'polypeptide(L)'
;MDDVIIVDLEGRLVMGVGDELLRDVMNEIVAEGWKKIVLNLRDVNIMDSSGIGEVLSSWKLAQRFGGAVKLLRPAPSVKRTLRLTQLLPLLEVFDDENAAVKSFA
;
A
#
# COMPACT_ATOMS: atom_id res chain seq x y z
N MET A 1 0.92 -14.89 -11.33
CA MET A 1 1.46 -13.78 -11.51
C MET A 1 0.62 -12.82 -12.09
N ASP A 2 -0.04 -13.20 -13.03
CA ASP A 2 -0.79 -12.31 -13.81
C ASP A 2 -1.98 -11.71 -13.12
N ASP A 3 -2.31 -12.16 -11.94
CA ASP A 3 -3.44 -11.64 -11.18
C ASP A 3 -3.01 -10.70 -10.04
N VAL A 4 -1.77 -10.24 -10.05
CA VAL A 4 -1.27 -9.27 -9.08
C VAL A 4 -1.13 -7.92 -9.76
N ILE A 5 -1.69 -6.87 -9.14
CA ILE A 5 -1.51 -5.52 -9.62
C ILE A 5 -0.51 -4.79 -8.73
N ILE A 6 0.44 -4.11 -9.35
CA ILE A 6 1.42 -3.30 -8.63
C ILE A 6 1.10 -1.84 -8.88
N VAL A 7 0.85 -1.11 -7.81
CA VAL A 7 0.54 0.32 -7.88
C VAL A 7 1.78 1.09 -7.48
N ASP A 8 2.38 1.79 -8.45
CA ASP A 8 3.56 2.61 -8.19
C ASP A 8 3.11 3.98 -7.70
N LEU A 9 3.50 4.32 -6.48
CA LEU A 9 3.21 5.61 -5.90
C LEU A 9 4.48 6.44 -5.87
N GLU A 10 4.35 7.76 -6.07
CA GLU A 10 5.52 8.62 -6.00
C GLU A 10 5.15 9.98 -5.43
N GLY A 11 6.16 10.65 -4.85
CA GLY A 11 5.98 11.97 -4.29
C GLY A 11 5.62 11.92 -2.82
N ARG A 12 4.63 12.73 -2.45
CA ARG A 12 4.22 12.86 -1.04
C ARG A 12 2.88 12.21 -0.81
N LEU A 13 2.77 11.48 0.28
CA LEU A 13 1.51 10.85 0.68
C LEU A 13 1.11 11.46 2.02
N VAL A 14 0.57 12.68 1.94
CA VAL A 14 0.20 13.50 3.09
C VAL A 14 -1.18 14.09 2.89
N MET A 15 -1.73 14.68 3.94
CA MET A 15 -3.06 15.30 3.88
C MET A 15 -3.15 16.26 2.70
N GLY A 16 -4.15 16.07 1.84
CA GLY A 16 -4.40 16.93 0.68
C GLY A 16 -3.45 16.70 -0.49
N VAL A 17 -2.43 15.86 -0.32
CA VAL A 17 -1.47 15.56 -1.38
C VAL A 17 -1.27 14.04 -1.43
N GLY A 18 -1.89 13.39 -2.41
CA GLY A 18 -1.73 11.95 -2.62
C GLY A 18 -2.68 11.07 -1.86
N ASP A 19 -3.15 11.46 -0.65
CA ASP A 19 -4.04 10.61 0.14
C ASP A 19 -5.37 10.36 -0.57
N GLU A 20 -6.00 11.40 -1.11
CA GLU A 20 -7.26 11.24 -1.83
C GLU A 20 -7.06 10.49 -3.15
N LEU A 21 -5.94 10.73 -3.83
CA LEU A 21 -5.63 10.02 -5.06
C LEU A 21 -5.49 8.52 -4.80
N LEU A 22 -4.81 8.14 -3.72
CA LEU A 22 -4.67 6.74 -3.36
C LEU A 22 -6.04 6.12 -3.08
N ARG A 23 -6.91 6.85 -2.38
CA ARG A 23 -8.27 6.38 -2.10
C ARG A 23 -9.02 6.10 -3.39
N ASP A 24 -8.95 7.04 -4.35
CA ASP A 24 -9.67 6.90 -5.61
C ASP A 24 -9.15 5.73 -6.42
N VAL A 25 -7.82 5.60 -6.50
CA VAL A 25 -7.18 4.50 -7.22
C VAL A 25 -7.56 3.16 -6.61
N MET A 26 -7.54 3.06 -5.28
CA MET A 26 -7.88 1.81 -4.60
C MET A 26 -9.34 1.43 -4.81
N ASN A 27 -10.24 2.41 -4.74
CA ASN A 27 -11.66 2.15 -5.00
C ASN A 27 -11.86 1.58 -6.40
N GLU A 28 -11.15 2.13 -7.37
CA GLU A 28 -11.23 1.69 -8.76
C GLU A 28 -10.67 0.27 -8.93
N ILE A 29 -9.51 0.01 -8.34
CA ILE A 29 -8.85 -1.30 -8.41
C ILE A 29 -9.74 -2.39 -7.79
N VAL A 30 -10.29 -2.13 -6.63
CA VAL A 30 -11.16 -3.09 -5.94
C VAL A 30 -12.45 -3.30 -6.73
N ALA A 31 -13.00 -2.22 -7.32
CA ALA A 31 -14.20 -2.32 -8.14
C ALA A 31 -13.96 -3.16 -9.40
N GLU A 32 -12.73 -3.17 -9.92
CA GLU A 32 -12.35 -4.00 -11.06
C GLU A 32 -12.14 -5.47 -10.69
N GLY A 33 -12.19 -5.79 -9.41
CA GLY A 33 -12.07 -7.17 -8.97
C GLY A 33 -10.68 -7.65 -8.59
N TRP A 34 -9.69 -6.74 -8.53
CA TRP A 34 -8.35 -7.12 -8.12
C TRP A 34 -8.32 -7.56 -6.67
N LYS A 35 -7.66 -8.69 -6.41
CA LYS A 35 -7.56 -9.26 -5.06
C LYS A 35 -6.14 -9.24 -4.52
N LYS A 36 -5.15 -9.21 -5.40
CA LYS A 36 -3.74 -9.25 -5.01
C LYS A 36 -3.10 -7.94 -5.41
N ILE A 37 -2.87 -7.08 -4.42
CA ILE A 37 -2.49 -5.69 -4.64
C ILE A 37 -1.19 -5.41 -3.91
N VAL A 38 -0.22 -4.86 -4.63
CA VAL A 38 1.06 -4.41 -4.06
C VAL A 38 1.14 -2.90 -4.23
N LEU A 39 1.34 -2.18 -3.13
CA LEU A 39 1.60 -0.75 -3.16
C LEU A 39 3.11 -0.55 -3.12
N ASN A 40 3.67 -0.07 -4.21
CA ASN A 40 5.10 0.21 -4.28
C ASN A 40 5.35 1.62 -3.75
N LEU A 41 6.01 1.68 -2.58
CA LEU A 41 6.27 2.92 -1.88
C LEU A 41 7.69 3.44 -2.08
N ARG A 42 8.44 2.82 -2.99
CA ARG A 42 9.85 3.17 -3.21
C ARG A 42 10.06 4.66 -3.44
N ASP A 43 9.17 5.28 -4.21
CA ASP A 43 9.32 6.68 -4.60
C ASP A 43 8.45 7.64 -3.77
N VAL A 44 7.88 7.14 -2.67
CA VAL A 44 7.19 7.98 -1.69
C VAL A 44 8.23 8.50 -0.70
N ASN A 45 8.46 9.80 -0.72
CA ASN A 45 9.53 10.38 0.09
C ASN A 45 9.08 10.91 1.45
N ILE A 46 7.79 11.12 1.64
CA ILE A 46 7.25 11.54 2.93
C ILE A 46 5.82 11.03 3.11
N MET A 47 5.49 10.66 4.33
CA MET A 47 4.16 10.17 4.68
C MET A 47 3.81 10.68 6.06
N ASP A 48 2.64 11.31 6.20
CA ASP A 48 2.13 11.74 7.51
C ASP A 48 1.01 10.80 7.97
N SER A 49 0.32 11.17 9.05
CA SER A 49 -0.74 10.33 9.60
C SER A 49 -1.90 10.14 8.62
N SER A 50 -2.17 11.11 7.75
CA SER A 50 -3.21 10.98 6.74
C SER A 50 -2.83 9.95 5.68
N GLY A 51 -1.55 9.97 5.24
CA GLY A 51 -1.03 8.99 4.31
C GLY A 51 -1.07 7.59 4.89
N ILE A 52 -0.65 7.44 6.14
CA ILE A 52 -0.71 6.17 6.84
C ILE A 52 -2.16 5.68 6.94
N GLY A 53 -3.07 6.59 7.27
CA GLY A 53 -4.50 6.28 7.34
C GLY A 53 -5.03 5.75 6.02
N GLU A 54 -4.60 6.33 4.90
CA GLU A 54 -5.03 5.86 3.58
C GLU A 54 -4.43 4.51 3.22
N VAL A 55 -3.19 4.24 3.60
CA VAL A 55 -2.60 2.91 3.40
C VAL A 55 -3.38 1.88 4.20
N LEU A 56 -3.71 2.20 5.46
CA LEU A 56 -4.51 1.31 6.29
C LEU A 56 -5.92 1.12 5.72
N SER A 57 -6.54 2.19 5.24
CA SER A 57 -7.86 2.12 4.62
C SER A 57 -7.84 1.27 3.36
N SER A 58 -6.76 1.36 2.58
CA SER A 58 -6.55 0.53 1.39
C SER A 58 -6.50 -0.95 1.77
N TRP A 59 -5.77 -1.26 2.83
CA TRP A 59 -5.68 -2.63 3.34
C TRP A 59 -7.05 -3.13 3.78
N LYS A 60 -7.80 -2.31 4.54
CA LYS A 60 -9.14 -2.69 5.01
C LYS A 60 -10.10 -2.89 3.86
N LEU A 61 -10.05 -2.02 2.87
CA LEU A 61 -10.93 -2.10 1.71
C LEU A 61 -10.70 -3.42 0.96
N ALA A 62 -9.44 -3.76 0.72
CA ALA A 62 -9.10 -5.02 0.04
C ALA A 62 -9.59 -6.21 0.86
N GLN A 63 -9.37 -6.20 2.18
CA GLN A 63 -9.83 -7.27 3.07
C GLN A 63 -11.34 -7.47 2.98
N ARG A 64 -12.08 -6.37 2.96
CA ARG A 64 -13.54 -6.42 2.89
C ARG A 64 -14.03 -7.18 1.66
N PHE A 65 -13.31 -7.06 0.56
CA PHE A 65 -13.70 -7.70 -0.70
C PHE A 65 -12.89 -8.95 -1.01
N GLY A 66 -12.27 -9.54 0.01
CA GLY A 66 -11.59 -10.83 -0.13
C GLY A 66 -10.18 -10.76 -0.72
N GLY A 67 -9.60 -9.58 -0.79
CA GLY A 67 -8.26 -9.38 -1.30
C GLY A 67 -7.24 -9.09 -0.22
N ALA A 68 -6.03 -8.75 -0.62
CA ALA A 68 -4.94 -8.40 0.27
C ALA A 68 -4.07 -7.30 -0.34
N VAL A 69 -3.57 -6.41 0.51
CA VAL A 69 -2.64 -5.36 0.13
C VAL A 69 -1.31 -5.64 0.84
N LYS A 70 -0.23 -5.58 0.07
CA LYS A 70 1.13 -5.72 0.61
C LYS A 70 1.94 -4.51 0.18
N LEU A 71 2.94 -4.16 0.98
CA LEU A 71 3.76 -2.98 0.75
C LEU A 71 5.13 -3.38 0.20
N LEU A 72 5.63 -2.59 -0.74
CA LEU A 72 6.93 -2.84 -1.36
C LEU A 72 7.82 -1.62 -1.19
N ARG A 73 9.01 -1.87 -0.66
CA ARG A 73 10.11 -0.90 -0.60
C ARG A 73 9.76 0.46 0.04
N PRO A 74 9.15 0.49 1.22
CA PRO A 74 9.00 1.78 1.89
C PRO A 74 10.36 2.36 2.21
N ALA A 75 10.54 3.66 1.98
CA ALA A 75 11.78 4.35 2.37
C ALA A 75 12.00 4.19 3.88
N PRO A 76 13.26 4.26 4.36
CA PRO A 76 13.53 4.09 5.79
C PRO A 76 12.72 5.01 6.68
N SER A 77 12.50 6.26 6.28
CA SER A 77 11.69 7.22 7.05
C SER A 77 10.23 6.80 7.10
N VAL A 78 9.70 6.32 5.97
CA VAL A 78 8.32 5.84 5.88
C VAL A 78 8.15 4.57 6.70
N LYS A 79 9.10 3.66 6.60
CA LYS A 79 9.09 2.41 7.36
C LYS A 79 9.13 2.70 8.87
N ARG A 80 9.92 3.68 9.28
CA ARG A 80 9.99 4.10 10.68
C ARG A 80 8.63 4.62 11.15
N THR A 81 7.98 5.44 10.34
CA THR A 81 6.66 5.98 10.68
C THR A 81 5.64 4.85 10.82
N LEU A 82 5.64 3.89 9.90
CA LEU A 82 4.77 2.74 9.98
C LEU A 82 5.03 1.92 11.25
N ARG A 83 6.31 1.77 11.62
CA ARG A 83 6.69 1.02 12.82
C ARG A 83 6.19 1.73 14.08
N LEU A 84 6.29 3.06 14.13
CA LEU A 84 5.85 3.85 15.28
C LEU A 84 4.34 3.77 15.48
N THR A 85 3.58 3.56 14.42
CA THR A 85 2.13 3.44 14.51
C THR A 85 1.68 2.02 14.84
N GLN A 86 2.63 1.08 14.98
CA GLN A 86 2.37 -0.32 15.29
C GLN A 86 1.52 -1.03 14.23
N LEU A 87 1.54 -0.52 13.00
CA LEU A 87 0.78 -1.12 11.89
C LEU A 87 1.54 -2.20 11.15
N LEU A 88 2.87 -2.27 11.31
CA LEU A 88 3.68 -3.24 10.57
C LEU A 88 3.25 -4.69 10.78
N PRO A 89 2.80 -5.11 11.99
CA PRO A 89 2.33 -6.49 12.13
C PRO A 89 1.14 -6.82 11.25
N LEU A 90 0.34 -5.81 10.87
CA LEU A 90 -0.82 -5.99 10.01
C LEU A 90 -0.48 -5.86 8.53
N LEU A 91 0.56 -5.08 8.22
CA LEU A 91 0.93 -4.73 6.86
C LEU A 91 2.21 -5.46 6.49
N GLU A 92 2.13 -6.45 5.63
CA GLU A 92 3.31 -7.18 5.17
C GLU A 92 4.16 -6.29 4.28
N VAL A 93 5.44 -6.19 4.59
CA VAL A 93 6.40 -5.31 3.90
C VAL A 93 7.47 -6.16 3.25
N PHE A 94 7.75 -5.86 1.98
CA PHE A 94 8.76 -6.56 1.20
C PHE A 94 9.74 -5.55 0.60
N ASP A 95 11.00 -5.96 0.48
CA ASP A 95 12.03 -5.14 -0.16
C ASP A 95 12.26 -5.58 -1.61
N ASP A 96 11.73 -6.74 -1.99
CA ASP A 96 11.90 -7.30 -3.32
C ASP A 96 10.53 -7.55 -3.96
N GLU A 97 10.35 -7.07 -5.19
CA GLU A 97 9.09 -7.18 -5.90
C GLU A 97 8.70 -8.64 -6.13
N ASN A 98 9.64 -9.48 -6.52
CA ASN A 98 9.35 -10.89 -6.76
C ASN A 98 8.88 -11.57 -5.48
N ALA A 99 9.50 -11.24 -4.34
CA ALA A 99 9.09 -11.78 -3.05
C ALA A 99 7.67 -11.34 -2.71
N ALA A 100 7.35 -10.07 -2.95
CA ALA A 100 6.00 -9.55 -2.69
C ALA A 100 4.96 -10.29 -3.55
N VAL A 101 5.23 -10.44 -4.84
CA VAL A 101 4.31 -11.13 -5.76
C VAL A 101 4.14 -12.60 -5.38
N LYS A 102 5.24 -13.28 -5.08
CA LYS A 102 5.19 -14.70 -4.71
C LYS A 102 4.48 -14.94 -3.39
N SER A 103 4.46 -13.96 -2.51
CA SER A 103 3.84 -14.11 -1.19
C SER A 103 2.34 -14.32 -1.25
N PHE A 104 1.70 -14.02 -2.38
CA PHE A 104 0.27 -14.26 -2.57
C PHE A 104 -0.04 -15.72 -2.95
N ALA A 105 0.95 -16.47 -3.32
CA ALA A 105 0.75 -17.84 -3.77
C ALA A 105 0.39 -18.80 -2.64
#